data_d81b0acc01dbab67846ab474c4aded9a
#
_entry.id   d81b0acc01dbab67846ab474c4aded9a
#
_cell.length_a   1.000
_cell.length_b   1.000
_cell.length_c   1.000
_cell.angle_alpha   90.00
_cell.angle_beta   90.00
_cell.angle_gamma   90.00
#
_symmetry.space_group_name_H-M   'P 1'
#
loop_
_entity.id
_entity.type
_entity.pdbx_description
1 polymer ?
#
loop_
_entity_poly.entity_id
_entity_poly.type
_entity_poly.pdbx_seq_one_letter_code
_entity_poly.pdbx_strand_id
1 'polypeptide(L)'
;IRDSSYALQLGKTFTQNEFTTLLLTSVNDINQYCTGTKQYFTDKGSLATLDLSQYKKGMGTGYIDAYQVLMNVRGITCIPIPVGSQYTLNLQPYLGGGNLDLKITEISISAEDMNRLGISANPTIFANQIILKCTKPGSAVVRIKLLAGNGNNSGMNGMPITKEFAFIAREVHSQNGGWL
;
A
#
# COMPACT_ATOMS: atom_id res chain seq x y z
N ILE A 1 3.40 -9.42 20.25
CA ILE A 1 4.63 -10.02 20.81
C ILE A 1 5.66 -10.29 19.69
N ARG A 2 5.30 -10.95 18.58
CA ARG A 2 6.24 -11.21 17.48
C ARG A 2 6.76 -9.93 16.82
N ASP A 3 5.92 -8.93 16.65
CA ASP A 3 6.30 -7.66 16.00
C ASP A 3 7.25 -6.83 16.89
N SER A 4 7.07 -6.87 18.20
CA SER A 4 8.03 -6.26 19.15
C SER A 4 9.38 -6.97 19.12
N SER A 5 9.39 -8.30 19.04
CA SER A 5 10.64 -9.08 18.91
C SER A 5 11.37 -8.75 17.60
N TYR A 6 10.64 -8.57 16.51
CA TYR A 6 11.21 -8.18 15.23
C TYR A 6 11.80 -6.76 15.27
N ALA A 7 11.11 -5.81 15.90
CA ALA A 7 11.62 -4.46 16.10
C ALA A 7 12.93 -4.47 16.90
N LEU A 8 13.00 -5.27 17.98
CA LEU A 8 14.22 -5.42 18.78
C LEU A 8 15.38 -6.01 17.97
N GLN A 9 15.12 -6.99 17.10
CA GLN A 9 16.16 -7.53 16.20
C GLN A 9 16.71 -6.46 15.24
N LEU A 10 15.92 -5.47 14.89
CA LEU A 10 16.32 -4.32 14.06
C LEU A 10 16.92 -3.18 14.89
N GLY A 11 17.12 -3.36 16.21
CA GLY A 11 17.60 -2.32 17.12
C GLY A 11 16.60 -1.16 17.29
N LYS A 12 15.32 -1.41 17.08
CA LYS A 12 14.24 -0.40 17.23
C LYS A 12 13.42 -0.68 18.48
N THR A 13 13.09 0.38 19.17
CA THR A 13 12.16 0.36 20.31
C THR A 13 11.03 1.35 20.05
N PHE A 14 9.83 1.00 20.45
CA PHE A 14 8.63 1.84 20.31
C PHE A 14 8.00 2.03 21.68
N THR A 15 7.56 3.24 21.93
CA THR A 15 6.61 3.51 23.01
C THR A 15 5.27 2.85 22.70
N GLN A 16 4.39 2.71 23.69
CA GLN A 16 3.06 2.17 23.48
C GLN A 16 2.26 2.98 22.45
N ASN A 17 2.37 4.30 22.48
CA ASN A 17 1.66 5.18 21.53
C ASN A 17 2.17 5.03 20.11
N GLU A 18 3.49 4.97 19.93
CA GLU A 18 4.10 4.74 18.62
C GLU A 18 3.70 3.39 18.04
N PHE A 19 3.70 2.33 18.86
CA PHE A 19 3.30 1.00 18.42
C PHE A 19 1.79 0.95 18.08
N THR A 20 0.95 1.60 18.87
CA THR A 20 -0.48 1.73 18.57
C THR A 20 -0.69 2.46 17.26
N THR A 21 -0.01 3.58 17.05
CA THR A 21 -0.08 4.34 15.80
C THR A 21 0.36 3.50 14.61
N LEU A 22 1.47 2.76 14.76
CA LEU A 22 1.97 1.86 13.74
C LEU A 22 0.94 0.78 13.36
N LEU A 23 0.28 0.17 14.34
CA LEU A 23 -0.79 -0.80 14.07
C LEU A 23 -1.99 -0.17 13.36
N LEU A 24 -2.46 0.98 13.84
CA LEU A 24 -3.63 1.68 13.28
C LEU A 24 -3.39 2.23 11.87
N THR A 25 -2.15 2.47 11.50
CA THR A 25 -1.77 2.93 10.15
C THR A 25 -1.37 1.80 9.20
N SER A 26 -1.10 0.59 9.74
CA SER A 26 -0.74 -0.59 8.95
C SER A 26 -1.98 -1.45 8.66
N VAL A 27 -2.96 -0.86 8.01
CA VAL A 27 -4.27 -1.47 7.78
C VAL A 27 -4.68 -1.37 6.32
N ASN A 28 -5.51 -2.31 5.88
CA ASN A 28 -6.22 -2.21 4.61
C ASN A 28 -7.59 -1.60 4.85
N ASP A 29 -7.90 -0.53 4.13
CA ASP A 29 -9.19 0.14 4.24
C ASP A 29 -10.32 -0.77 3.77
N ILE A 30 -11.27 -1.04 4.67
CA ILE A 30 -12.46 -1.85 4.41
C ILE A 30 -13.67 -1.02 3.99
N ASN A 31 -13.60 0.31 4.04
CA ASN A 31 -14.73 1.17 3.70
C ASN A 31 -15.20 1.01 2.25
N GLN A 32 -14.31 0.60 1.35
CA GLN A 32 -14.66 0.28 -0.04
C GLN A 32 -15.65 -0.90 -0.16
N TYR A 33 -15.69 -1.79 0.84
CA TYR A 33 -16.59 -2.93 0.89
C TYR A 33 -17.90 -2.62 1.62
N CYS A 34 -17.97 -1.49 2.33
CA CYS A 34 -19.16 -1.03 3.03
C CYS A 34 -20.13 -0.35 2.04
N THR A 35 -20.63 -1.11 1.05
CA THR A 35 -21.55 -0.63 0.02
C THR A 35 -22.59 -1.69 -0.31
N GLY A 36 -23.79 -1.23 -0.70
CA GLY A 36 -24.89 -2.14 -1.06
C GLY A 36 -25.55 -2.79 0.15
N THR A 37 -26.35 -3.82 -0.12
CA THR A 37 -27.13 -4.53 0.89
C THR A 37 -26.78 -6.01 0.91
N LYS A 38 -26.85 -6.61 2.10
CA LYS A 38 -26.67 -8.05 2.32
C LYS A 38 -27.92 -8.63 3.01
N GLN A 39 -28.40 -9.74 2.51
CA GLN A 39 -29.47 -10.49 3.17
C GLN A 39 -28.88 -11.48 4.18
N TYR A 40 -29.52 -11.61 5.31
CA TYR A 40 -29.16 -12.57 6.35
C TYR A 40 -30.41 -13.09 7.07
N PHE A 41 -30.32 -14.25 7.68
CA PHE A 41 -31.37 -14.78 8.53
C PHE A 41 -31.17 -14.29 9.97
N THR A 42 -32.24 -13.76 10.55
CA THR A 42 -32.26 -13.41 11.96
C THR A 42 -32.30 -14.66 12.84
N ASP A 43 -32.06 -14.52 14.12
CA ASP A 43 -32.20 -15.57 15.13
C ASP A 43 -33.61 -16.18 15.18
N LYS A 44 -34.61 -15.43 14.69
CA LYS A 44 -36.01 -15.91 14.57
C LYS A 44 -36.31 -16.57 13.23
N GLY A 45 -35.31 -16.80 12.38
CA GLY A 45 -35.45 -17.43 11.08
C GLY A 45 -36.09 -16.55 10.00
N SER A 46 -36.29 -15.26 10.25
CA SER A 46 -36.81 -14.31 9.26
C SER A 46 -35.67 -13.76 8.41
N LEU A 47 -35.92 -13.56 7.14
CA LEU A 47 -34.96 -12.90 6.23
C LEU A 47 -34.95 -11.38 6.52
N ALA A 48 -33.79 -10.84 6.77
CA ALA A 48 -33.57 -9.40 6.94
C ALA A 48 -32.52 -8.88 5.98
N THR A 49 -32.56 -7.60 5.72
CA THR A 49 -31.61 -6.91 4.83
C THR A 49 -30.77 -5.94 5.64
N LEU A 50 -29.45 -6.03 5.49
CA LEU A 50 -28.49 -5.14 6.09
C LEU A 50 -27.96 -4.18 5.02
N ASP A 51 -28.08 -2.89 5.26
CA ASP A 51 -27.42 -1.87 4.44
C ASP A 51 -25.98 -1.68 4.95
N LEU A 52 -25.01 -2.10 4.14
CA LEU A 52 -23.59 -2.03 4.51
C LEU A 52 -23.07 -0.59 4.54
N SER A 53 -23.72 0.35 3.84
CA SER A 53 -23.29 1.75 3.80
C SER A 53 -23.30 2.43 5.17
N GLN A 54 -24.16 1.94 6.09
CA GLN A 54 -24.26 2.43 7.46
C GLN A 54 -22.98 2.20 8.28
N TYR A 55 -22.17 1.23 7.89
CA TYR A 55 -20.92 0.86 8.57
C TYR A 55 -19.70 1.58 7.99
N LYS A 56 -19.87 2.33 6.91
CA LYS A 56 -18.80 3.11 6.31
C LYS A 56 -18.24 4.11 7.32
N LYS A 57 -16.93 4.08 7.56
CA LYS A 57 -16.21 4.86 8.57
C LYS A 57 -16.54 4.49 10.03
N GLY A 58 -17.44 3.55 10.28
CA GLY A 58 -17.79 3.08 11.63
C GLY A 58 -16.99 1.88 12.11
N MET A 59 -16.20 1.24 11.21
CA MET A 59 -15.47 0.00 11.51
C MET A 59 -13.98 0.24 11.80
N GLY A 60 -13.64 1.39 12.37
CA GLY A 60 -12.26 1.76 12.67
C GLY A 60 -11.44 2.13 11.42
N THR A 61 -10.12 1.98 11.51
CA THR A 61 -9.19 2.32 10.43
C THR A 61 -9.11 1.25 9.34
N GLY A 62 -9.55 0.04 9.62
CA GLY A 62 -9.50 -1.09 8.69
C GLY A 62 -9.06 -2.39 9.35
N TYR A 63 -8.73 -3.41 8.58
CA TYR A 63 -8.15 -4.63 9.12
C TYR A 63 -6.62 -4.61 9.05
N ILE A 64 -5.98 -5.12 10.09
CA ILE A 64 -4.52 -5.10 10.22
C ILE A 64 -3.89 -6.02 9.18
N ASP A 65 -2.87 -5.50 8.50
CA ASP A 65 -2.02 -6.26 7.58
C ASP A 65 -0.63 -6.44 8.22
N ALA A 66 -0.33 -7.67 8.64
CA ALA A 66 0.93 -7.99 9.31
C ALA A 66 2.17 -7.68 8.45
N TYR A 67 2.07 -7.83 7.12
CA TYR A 67 3.17 -7.47 6.24
C TYR A 67 3.43 -5.95 6.26
N GLN A 68 2.37 -5.14 6.23
CA GLN A 68 2.50 -3.68 6.36
C GLN A 68 3.12 -3.29 7.71
N VAL A 69 2.71 -3.94 8.80
CA VAL A 69 3.31 -3.70 10.13
C VAL A 69 4.82 -3.94 10.08
N LEU A 70 5.25 -5.10 9.58
CA LEU A 70 6.68 -5.43 9.48
C LEU A 70 7.46 -4.47 8.59
N MET A 71 6.90 -4.07 7.46
CA MET A 71 7.55 -3.11 6.57
C MET A 71 7.64 -1.72 7.21
N ASN A 72 6.59 -1.25 7.88
CA ASN A 72 6.59 0.02 8.59
C ASN A 72 7.59 0.01 9.76
N VAL A 73 7.74 -1.11 10.48
CA VAL A 73 8.81 -1.27 11.49
C VAL A 73 10.20 -1.10 10.86
N ARG A 74 10.42 -1.59 9.66
CA ARG A 74 11.67 -1.37 8.90
C ARG A 74 11.82 0.05 8.37
N GLY A 75 10.76 0.86 8.39
CA GLY A 75 10.74 2.18 7.77
C GLY A 75 10.53 2.15 6.25
N ILE A 76 10.00 1.04 5.72
CA ILE A 76 9.66 0.86 4.32
C ILE A 76 8.19 1.19 4.12
N THR A 77 7.90 2.21 3.31
CA THR A 77 6.53 2.62 3.01
C THR A 77 5.82 1.60 2.12
N CYS A 78 4.64 1.15 2.53
CA CYS A 78 3.81 0.24 1.76
C CYS A 78 2.94 1.01 0.76
N ILE A 79 2.87 0.50 -0.48
CA ILE A 79 2.05 1.06 -1.56
C ILE A 79 1.13 -0.03 -2.09
N PRO A 80 -0.20 0.12 -1.95
CA PRO A 80 -1.16 -0.82 -2.50
C PRO A 80 -1.24 -0.67 -4.02
N ILE A 81 -1.25 -1.81 -4.73
CA ILE A 81 -1.35 -1.88 -6.19
C ILE A 81 -2.49 -2.82 -6.55
N PRO A 82 -3.45 -2.38 -7.36
CA PRO A 82 -4.53 -3.25 -7.82
C PRO A 82 -4.02 -4.33 -8.78
N VAL A 83 -4.51 -5.55 -8.62
CA VAL A 83 -4.21 -6.68 -9.51
C VAL A 83 -5.13 -6.64 -10.74
N GLY A 84 -4.61 -7.04 -11.88
CA GLY A 84 -5.38 -7.27 -13.11
C GLY A 84 -5.40 -6.11 -14.09
N SER A 85 -5.28 -4.87 -13.64
CA SER A 85 -5.27 -3.68 -14.50
C SER A 85 -3.91 -2.98 -14.53
N GLN A 86 -3.69 -2.18 -15.56
CA GLN A 86 -2.56 -1.26 -15.57
C GLN A 86 -2.79 -0.18 -14.51
N TYR A 87 -1.78 0.07 -13.71
CA TYR A 87 -1.80 1.04 -12.63
C TYR A 87 -0.73 2.10 -12.83
N THR A 88 -1.12 3.35 -12.67
CA THR A 88 -0.22 4.50 -12.69
C THR A 88 0.00 4.98 -11.26
N LEU A 89 1.18 4.73 -10.75
CA LEU A 89 1.60 5.10 -9.41
C LEU A 89 2.26 6.47 -9.42
N ASN A 90 1.67 7.43 -8.69
CA ASN A 90 2.31 8.70 -8.36
C ASN A 90 3.02 8.56 -7.01
N LEU A 91 4.33 8.80 -6.97
CA LEU A 91 5.14 8.70 -5.75
C LEU A 91 5.10 9.96 -4.87
N GLN A 92 4.63 11.09 -5.37
CA GLN A 92 4.62 12.37 -4.66
C GLN A 92 4.01 12.27 -3.24
N PRO A 93 2.85 11.62 -3.04
CA PRO A 93 2.24 11.51 -1.71
C PRO A 93 3.08 10.73 -0.69
N TYR A 94 3.98 9.86 -1.16
CA TYR A 94 4.79 8.98 -0.33
C TYR A 94 6.18 9.53 0.00
N LEU A 95 6.53 10.69 -0.56
CA LEU A 95 7.85 11.30 -0.43
C LEU A 95 7.87 12.58 0.43
N GLY A 96 6.77 12.85 1.11
CA GLY A 96 6.57 14.04 1.93
C GLY A 96 5.79 15.11 1.17
N GLY A 97 4.96 15.85 1.90
CA GLY A 97 4.16 16.93 1.33
C GLY A 97 5.03 18.09 0.92
N GLY A 98 4.80 18.63 -0.24
CA GLY A 98 5.47 19.83 -0.77
C GLY A 98 5.59 19.79 -2.28
N ASN A 99 5.84 20.94 -2.88
CA ASN A 99 6.10 21.09 -4.31
C ASN A 99 7.55 20.69 -4.64
N LEU A 100 7.95 19.46 -4.32
CA LEU A 100 9.24 18.96 -4.73
C LEU A 100 9.16 18.51 -6.18
N ASP A 101 10.01 19.04 -7.04
CA ASP A 101 10.23 18.48 -8.36
C ASP A 101 10.93 17.12 -8.20
N LEU A 102 10.17 16.05 -8.42
CA LEU A 102 10.68 14.70 -8.34
C LEU A 102 10.78 14.11 -9.75
N LYS A 103 11.95 13.62 -10.07
CA LYS A 103 12.18 12.85 -11.30
C LYS A 103 12.65 11.44 -10.93
N ILE A 104 11.86 10.45 -11.28
CA ILE A 104 12.25 9.05 -11.13
C ILE A 104 13.28 8.74 -12.21
N THR A 105 14.43 8.21 -11.82
CA THR A 105 15.51 7.85 -12.74
C THR A 105 15.64 6.35 -12.96
N GLU A 106 15.31 5.56 -11.95
CA GLU A 106 15.43 4.10 -12.02
C GLU A 106 14.44 3.43 -11.09
N ILE A 107 13.90 2.31 -11.51
CA ILE A 107 13.16 1.36 -10.68
C ILE A 107 13.83 -0.01 -10.78
N SER A 108 14.08 -0.61 -9.62
CA SER A 108 14.73 -1.93 -9.53
C SER A 108 13.84 -2.89 -8.77
N ILE A 109 13.39 -3.93 -9.47
CA ILE A 109 12.61 -5.04 -8.93
C ILE A 109 13.36 -6.32 -9.31
N SER A 110 13.51 -7.25 -8.37
CA SER A 110 14.16 -8.53 -8.66
C SER A 110 13.31 -9.36 -9.64
N ALA A 111 13.96 -10.21 -10.43
CA ALA A 111 13.27 -11.10 -11.36
C ALA A 111 12.31 -12.05 -10.61
N GLU A 112 12.69 -12.47 -9.40
CA GLU A 112 11.84 -13.29 -8.54
C GLU A 112 10.58 -12.53 -8.11
N ASP A 113 10.73 -11.27 -7.70
CA ASP A 113 9.61 -10.42 -7.29
C ASP A 113 8.69 -10.08 -8.47
N MET A 114 9.27 -9.81 -9.63
CA MET A 114 8.49 -9.62 -10.87
C MET A 114 7.63 -10.85 -11.17
N ASN A 115 8.21 -12.04 -11.08
CA ASN A 115 7.46 -13.29 -11.27
C ASN A 115 6.39 -13.51 -10.19
N ARG A 116 6.71 -13.19 -8.93
CA ARG A 116 5.79 -13.30 -7.80
C ARG A 116 4.56 -12.40 -7.99
N LEU A 117 4.76 -11.17 -8.45
CA LEU A 117 3.68 -10.20 -8.71
C LEU A 117 3.02 -10.37 -10.08
N GLY A 118 3.56 -11.26 -10.92
CA GLY A 118 3.10 -11.45 -12.30
C GLY A 118 3.32 -10.22 -13.19
N ILE A 119 4.43 -9.51 -12.98
CA ILE A 119 4.86 -8.39 -13.81
C ILE A 119 5.62 -8.95 -15.01
N SER A 120 5.02 -8.86 -16.19
CA SER A 120 5.57 -9.44 -17.42
C SER A 120 6.55 -8.53 -18.15
N ALA A 121 6.53 -7.24 -17.88
CA ALA A 121 7.41 -6.25 -18.46
C ALA A 121 7.90 -5.28 -17.40
N ASN A 122 9.12 -4.77 -17.55
CA ASN A 122 9.66 -3.77 -16.65
C ASN A 122 8.70 -2.57 -16.54
N PRO A 123 8.47 -2.06 -15.31
CA PRO A 123 7.65 -0.87 -15.11
C PRO A 123 8.20 0.31 -15.95
N THR A 124 7.29 1.05 -16.56
CA THR A 124 7.63 2.23 -17.35
C THR A 124 7.68 3.45 -16.47
N ILE A 125 8.73 4.24 -16.58
CA ILE A 125 8.87 5.52 -15.89
C ILE A 125 8.39 6.63 -16.81
N PHE A 126 7.47 7.45 -16.34
CA PHE A 126 7.01 8.64 -17.03
C PHE A 126 6.99 9.82 -16.04
N ALA A 127 7.95 10.72 -16.19
CA ALA A 127 8.17 11.85 -15.27
C ALA A 127 8.34 11.40 -13.80
N ASN A 128 7.37 11.70 -12.93
CA ASN A 128 7.31 11.30 -11.53
C ASN A 128 6.36 10.10 -11.27
N GLN A 129 5.95 9.42 -12.32
CA GLN A 129 5.02 8.30 -12.25
C GLN A 129 5.66 6.99 -12.69
N ILE A 130 5.17 5.90 -12.16
CA ILE A 130 5.54 4.55 -12.54
C ILE A 130 4.29 3.86 -13.06
N ILE A 131 4.37 3.32 -14.26
CA ILE A 131 3.30 2.56 -14.87
C ILE A 131 3.68 1.09 -14.82
N LEU A 132 2.85 0.28 -14.18
CA LEU A 132 3.05 -1.16 -14.05
C LEU A 132 1.73 -1.92 -14.06
N LYS A 133 1.82 -3.24 -14.25
CA LYS A 133 0.66 -4.14 -14.15
C LYS A 133 1.07 -5.37 -13.37
N CYS A 134 0.40 -5.60 -12.23
CA CYS A 134 0.48 -6.84 -11.48
C CYS A 134 -0.67 -7.76 -11.88
N THR A 135 -0.38 -9.02 -12.17
CA THR A 135 -1.41 -10.02 -12.51
C THR A 135 -1.63 -11.04 -11.42
N LYS A 136 -0.80 -11.01 -10.37
CA LYS A 136 -0.90 -11.91 -9.21
C LYS A 136 -0.89 -11.09 -7.92
N PRO A 137 -1.68 -11.48 -6.91
CA PRO A 137 -1.57 -10.91 -5.58
C PRO A 137 -0.23 -11.31 -4.94
N GLY A 138 0.33 -10.41 -4.15
CA GLY A 138 1.61 -10.64 -3.48
C GLY A 138 2.23 -9.35 -3.00
N SER A 139 3.48 -9.44 -2.57
CA SER A 139 4.25 -8.28 -2.11
C SER A 139 5.71 -8.39 -2.54
N ALA A 140 6.33 -7.23 -2.78
CA ALA A 140 7.73 -7.14 -3.13
C ALA A 140 8.34 -5.83 -2.63
N VAL A 141 9.61 -5.85 -2.25
CA VAL A 141 10.35 -4.64 -1.95
C VAL A 141 11.01 -4.12 -3.23
N VAL A 142 10.70 -2.89 -3.57
CA VAL A 142 11.13 -2.22 -4.79
C VAL A 142 12.03 -1.05 -4.43
N ARG A 143 13.19 -0.96 -5.07
CA ARG A 143 14.12 0.14 -4.90
C ARG A 143 13.93 1.14 -6.03
N ILE A 144 13.75 2.40 -5.66
CA ILE A 144 13.54 3.50 -6.60
C ILE A 144 14.61 4.56 -6.38
N LYS A 145 15.28 4.93 -7.47
CA LYS A 145 16.19 6.07 -7.50
C LYS A 145 15.46 7.26 -8.10
N LEU A 146 15.58 8.40 -7.45
CA LEU A 146 14.96 9.63 -7.90
C LEU A 146 15.89 10.83 -7.66
N LEU A 147 15.66 11.89 -8.40
CA LEU A 147 16.28 13.19 -8.19
C LEU A 147 15.23 14.13 -7.60
N ALA A 148 15.56 14.76 -6.48
CA ALA A 148 14.74 15.79 -5.86
C ALA A 148 15.36 17.15 -6.16
N GLY A 149 14.62 18.04 -6.82
CA GLY A 149 15.02 19.39 -7.17
C GLY A 149 14.19 20.45 -6.47
N ASN A 150 14.70 21.68 -6.47
CA ASN A 150 13.94 22.85 -6.02
C ASN A 150 13.23 23.45 -7.25
N GLY A 151 11.94 23.27 -7.39
CA GLY A 151 10.98 23.71 -8.40
C GLY A 151 11.25 24.91 -9.33
N ASN A 152 12.45 25.43 -9.37
CA ASN A 152 12.84 26.59 -10.16
C ASN A 152 14.05 26.34 -11.05
N ASN A 153 14.06 25.26 -11.77
CA ASN A 153 14.82 25.22 -13.02
C ASN A 153 15.04 23.78 -13.51
N SER A 154 14.69 23.57 -14.69
CA SER A 154 15.06 22.59 -15.71
C SER A 154 16.54 22.13 -15.77
N GLY A 155 17.35 22.43 -14.81
CA GLY A 155 18.73 22.01 -14.71
C GLY A 155 18.87 20.86 -13.71
N MET A 156 19.35 19.76 -14.18
CA MET A 156 19.64 18.44 -13.61
C MET A 156 20.46 18.39 -12.30
N ASN A 157 20.36 19.35 -11.41
CA ASN A 157 21.09 19.39 -10.14
C ASN A 157 20.24 18.94 -8.96
N GLY A 158 19.33 17.97 -9.18
CA GLY A 158 18.59 17.38 -8.09
C GLY A 158 19.46 16.47 -7.22
N MET A 159 19.17 16.46 -5.94
CA MET A 159 19.83 15.55 -4.99
C MET A 159 19.41 14.11 -5.30
N PRO A 160 20.34 13.18 -5.56
CA PRO A 160 20.00 11.78 -5.78
C PRO A 160 19.54 11.15 -4.46
N ILE A 161 18.37 10.53 -4.51
CA ILE A 161 17.76 9.81 -3.39
C ILE A 161 17.47 8.37 -3.84
N THR A 162 17.83 7.41 -3.00
CA THR A 162 17.40 6.02 -3.17
C THR A 162 16.48 5.66 -2.04
N LYS A 163 15.28 5.18 -2.36
CA LYS A 163 14.28 4.78 -1.37
C LYS A 163 13.70 3.42 -1.72
N GLU A 164 13.42 2.64 -0.67
CA GLU A 164 12.71 1.36 -0.79
C GLU A 164 11.24 1.56 -0.48
N PHE A 165 10.41 0.88 -1.25
CA PHE A 165 8.97 0.79 -1.08
C PHE A 165 8.54 -0.67 -1.09
N ALA A 166 7.51 -1.01 -0.34
CA ALA A 166 6.88 -2.31 -0.43
C ALA A 166 5.63 -2.21 -1.30
N PHE A 167 5.67 -2.78 -2.50
CA PHE A 167 4.49 -2.92 -3.35
C PHE A 167 3.65 -4.09 -2.82
N ILE A 168 2.37 -3.83 -2.58
CA ILE A 168 1.41 -4.80 -2.10
C ILE A 168 0.31 -4.94 -3.14
N ALA A 169 0.43 -5.95 -3.99
CA ALA A 169 -0.56 -6.25 -5.01
C ALA A 169 -1.75 -7.00 -4.38
N ARG A 170 -2.95 -6.44 -4.52
CA ARG A 170 -4.20 -7.01 -4.01
C ARG A 170 -5.25 -7.06 -5.10
N GLU A 171 -6.04 -8.10 -5.07
CA GLU A 171 -7.23 -8.17 -5.91
C GLU A 171 -8.23 -7.12 -5.43
N VAL A 172 -8.76 -6.35 -6.37
CA VAL A 172 -9.91 -5.48 -6.12
C VAL A 172 -11.14 -6.36 -6.25
N HIS A 173 -11.63 -6.88 -5.13
CA HIS A 173 -12.86 -7.66 -5.14
C HIS A 173 -14.03 -6.76 -5.52
N SER A 174 -14.62 -7.05 -6.68
CA SER A 174 -15.88 -6.46 -7.08
C SER A 174 -16.98 -6.86 -6.11
N GLN A 175 -17.63 -5.89 -5.51
CA GLN A 175 -18.98 -5.85 -4.91
C GLN A 175 -19.47 -6.98 -3.97
N ASN A 176 -18.95 -8.18 -4.05
CA ASN A 176 -19.27 -9.29 -3.16
C ASN A 176 -18.07 -9.62 -2.28
N GLY A 177 -17.57 -8.62 -1.56
CA GLY A 177 -16.50 -8.84 -0.58
C GLY A 177 -16.81 -10.09 0.23
N GLY A 178 -15.98 -11.10 0.07
CA GLY A 178 -16.15 -12.45 0.60
C GLY A 178 -16.18 -12.53 2.12
N TRP A 179 -17.21 -12.02 2.67
CA TRP A 179 -17.72 -12.37 3.99
C TRP A 179 -18.77 -13.46 3.76
N LEU A 180 -18.31 -14.72 3.80
CA LEU A 180 -19.08 -15.98 3.83
C LEU A 180 -20.41 -15.99 3.05
#